data_fcc042ca345c157d5fd73e069b0c6f1d
#
_entry.id   fcc042ca345c157d5fd73e069b0c6f1d
#
_cell.length_a   1.000
_cell.length_b   1.000
_cell.length_c   1.000
_cell.angle_alpha   90.00
_cell.angle_beta   90.00
_cell.angle_gamma   90.00
#
_symmetry.space_group_name_H-M   'P 1'
#
loop_
_entity.id
_entity.type
_entity.pdbx_description
1 polymer ?
#
loop_
_entity_poly.entity_id
_entity_poly.type
_entity_poly.pdbx_seq_one_letter_code
_entity_poly.pdbx_strand_id
1 'polypeptide(L)'
;MREAKGRPVIGTLALQGDFAAHTAAMERLGADGRLVRKIAQLEGLDGLIIPGGESTTLIKLMDVFDLWDPLRAWIEVGRPTFGTCAGAILLAAEVRNPEQKSFGLIDITVERNGYGRQVDSFEASGTFRHAPQEECQIEM
;
A
#
# COMPACT_ATOMS: atom_id res chain seq x y z
N MET A 1 13.35 -24.07 -18.90
CA MET A 1 12.89 -24.40 -17.52
C MET A 1 12.95 -23.13 -16.68
N ARG A 2 11.83 -22.67 -16.16
CA ARG A 2 11.88 -21.67 -15.09
C ARG A 2 12.43 -22.36 -13.86
N GLU A 3 13.57 -21.88 -13.34
CA GLU A 3 14.00 -22.25 -12.00
C GLU A 3 12.83 -21.99 -11.06
N ALA A 4 12.53 -22.92 -10.16
CA ALA A 4 11.52 -22.74 -9.14
C ALA A 4 11.97 -21.52 -8.32
N LYS A 5 11.36 -20.34 -8.60
CA LYS A 5 11.51 -19.18 -7.73
C LYS A 5 11.02 -19.64 -6.35
N GLY A 6 11.87 -19.44 -5.36
CA GLY A 6 11.46 -19.62 -3.98
C GLY A 6 10.20 -18.80 -3.67
N ARG A 7 9.66 -18.95 -2.46
CA ARG A 7 8.49 -18.16 -2.02
C ARG A 7 8.78 -16.66 -2.20
N PRO A 8 7.85 -15.89 -2.76
CA PRO A 8 8.07 -14.45 -2.89
C PRO A 8 8.17 -13.80 -1.51
N VAL A 9 9.05 -12.82 -1.38
CA VAL A 9 9.24 -12.04 -0.14
C VAL A 9 8.45 -10.75 -0.27
N ILE A 10 7.40 -10.61 0.54
CA ILE A 10 6.55 -9.42 0.55
C ILE A 10 6.78 -8.63 1.83
N GLY A 11 7.24 -7.40 1.66
CA GLY A 11 7.42 -6.46 2.75
C GLY A 11 6.09 -5.78 3.11
N THR A 12 5.90 -5.49 4.39
CA THR A 12 4.83 -4.62 4.86
C THR A 12 5.45 -3.45 5.61
N LEU A 13 5.16 -2.23 5.18
CA LEU A 13 5.66 -1.03 5.85
C LEU A 13 5.06 -0.96 7.26
N ALA A 14 5.91 -1.08 8.27
CA ALA A 14 5.49 -1.27 9.66
C ALA A 14 5.77 -0.03 10.52
N LEU A 15 5.35 1.14 10.04
CA LEU A 15 5.47 2.39 10.78
C LEU A 15 4.26 2.61 11.69
N GLN A 16 3.07 2.32 11.18
CA GLN A 16 1.81 2.41 11.91
C GLN A 16 0.73 1.61 11.15
N GLY A 17 -0.45 1.43 11.75
CA GLY A 17 -1.57 0.71 11.15
C GLY A 17 -1.48 -0.81 11.33
N ASP A 18 -2.31 -1.53 10.60
CA ASP A 18 -2.47 -2.98 10.77
C ASP A 18 -1.51 -3.80 9.90
N PHE A 19 -0.22 -3.55 10.08
CA PHE A 19 0.83 -4.27 9.33
C PHE A 19 0.89 -5.77 9.66
N ALA A 20 0.51 -6.17 10.87
CA ALA A 20 0.50 -7.57 11.27
C ALA A 20 -0.54 -8.39 10.50
N ALA A 21 -1.74 -7.85 10.28
CA ALA A 21 -2.78 -8.51 9.50
C ALA A 21 -2.38 -8.70 8.04
N HIS A 22 -1.76 -7.71 7.42
CA HIS A 22 -1.24 -7.81 6.06
C HIS A 22 -0.14 -8.87 5.94
N THR A 23 0.80 -8.88 6.87
CA THR A 23 1.87 -9.88 6.91
C THR A 23 1.31 -11.29 7.03
N ALA A 24 0.37 -11.50 7.96
CA ALA A 24 -0.29 -12.78 8.14
C ALA A 24 -1.08 -13.21 6.89
N ALA A 25 -1.73 -12.28 6.19
CA ALA A 25 -2.43 -12.57 4.95
C ALA A 25 -1.46 -13.05 3.85
N MET A 26 -0.31 -12.42 3.71
CA MET A 26 0.71 -12.83 2.74
C MET A 26 1.27 -14.22 3.06
N GLU A 27 1.51 -14.53 4.32
CA GLU A 27 1.96 -15.84 4.75
C GLU A 27 0.93 -16.95 4.45
N ARG A 28 -0.36 -16.67 4.67
CA ARG A 28 -1.45 -17.60 4.27
C ARG A 28 -1.50 -17.85 2.76
N LEU A 29 -1.11 -16.86 1.96
CA LEU A 29 -1.03 -16.97 0.50
C LEU A 29 0.26 -17.62 -0.01
N GLY A 30 1.14 -18.04 0.89
CA GLY A 30 2.39 -18.73 0.54
C GLY A 30 3.56 -17.83 0.25
N ALA A 31 3.50 -16.55 0.62
CA ALA A 31 4.64 -15.64 0.58
C ALA A 31 5.40 -15.64 1.92
N ASP A 32 6.64 -15.18 1.89
CA ASP A 32 7.39 -14.87 3.10
C ASP A 32 7.15 -13.39 3.45
N GLY A 33 6.59 -13.14 4.64
CA GLY A 33 6.30 -11.80 5.14
C GLY A 33 7.52 -11.16 5.80
N ARG A 34 7.76 -9.88 5.52
CA ARG A 34 8.81 -9.09 6.17
C ARG A 34 8.27 -7.75 6.62
N LEU A 35 8.49 -7.40 7.90
CA LEU A 35 8.20 -6.06 8.37
C LEU A 35 9.30 -5.08 7.96
N VAL A 36 8.91 -3.96 7.35
CA VAL A 36 9.82 -2.94 6.85
C VAL A 36 9.69 -1.68 7.70
N ARG A 37 10.75 -1.31 8.40
CA ARG A 37 10.87 -0.09 9.20
C ARG A 37 12.08 0.74 8.81
N LYS A 38 13.00 0.15 8.06
CA LYS A 38 14.27 0.75 7.65
C LYS A 38 14.52 0.47 6.17
N ILE A 39 15.24 1.37 5.52
CA ILE A 39 15.60 1.27 4.09
C ILE A 39 16.27 -0.05 3.76
N ALA A 40 17.22 -0.49 4.60
CA ALA A 40 17.96 -1.75 4.38
C ALA A 40 17.03 -2.98 4.25
N GLN A 41 15.82 -2.93 4.82
CA GLN A 41 14.86 -4.04 4.77
C GLN A 41 14.10 -4.11 3.43
N LEU A 42 14.24 -3.12 2.56
CA LEU A 42 13.71 -3.15 1.20
C LEU A 42 14.51 -4.08 0.27
N GLU A 43 15.74 -4.39 0.65
CA GLU A 43 16.59 -5.27 -0.16
C GLU A 43 16.01 -6.69 -0.24
N GLY A 44 15.96 -7.22 -1.44
CA GLY A 44 15.47 -8.57 -1.70
C GLY A 44 13.95 -8.74 -1.63
N LEU A 45 13.18 -7.66 -1.52
CA LEU A 45 11.72 -7.74 -1.61
C LEU A 45 11.25 -7.94 -3.04
N ASP A 46 10.25 -8.81 -3.22
CA ASP A 46 9.52 -8.97 -4.48
C ASP A 46 8.31 -8.02 -4.57
N GLY A 47 7.80 -7.54 -3.45
CA GLY A 47 6.70 -6.59 -3.38
C GLY A 47 6.61 -5.88 -2.03
N LEU A 48 5.84 -4.79 -1.99
CA LEU A 48 5.65 -3.99 -0.79
C LEU A 48 4.17 -3.67 -0.56
N ILE A 49 3.72 -3.80 0.66
CA ILE A 49 2.41 -3.34 1.13
C ILE A 49 2.60 -2.10 1.99
N ILE A 50 1.84 -1.05 1.69
CA ILE A 50 1.72 0.14 2.53
C ILE A 50 0.35 0.11 3.21
N PRO A 51 0.29 -0.23 4.51
CA PRO A 51 -0.97 -0.40 5.22
C PRO A 51 -1.75 0.89 5.41
N GLY A 52 -3.01 0.75 5.74
CA GLY A 52 -3.86 1.80 6.23
C GLY A 52 -3.49 2.27 7.63
N GLY A 53 -4.25 3.22 8.11
CA GLY A 53 -4.10 3.88 9.40
C GLY A 53 -4.44 5.35 9.28
N GLU A 54 -3.84 6.18 10.11
CA GLU A 54 -4.03 7.63 10.06
C GLU A 54 -2.95 8.27 9.15
N SER A 55 -3.38 8.88 8.04
CA SER A 55 -2.46 9.37 7.00
C SER A 55 -1.52 10.48 7.48
N THR A 56 -1.97 11.35 8.36
CA THR A 56 -1.14 12.43 8.93
C THR A 56 0.00 11.87 9.77
N THR A 57 -0.29 10.83 10.56
CA THR A 57 0.72 10.13 11.36
C THR A 57 1.71 9.41 10.46
N LEU A 58 1.23 8.75 9.42
CA LEU A 58 2.09 8.07 8.45
C LEU A 58 3.07 9.05 7.79
N ILE A 59 2.58 10.22 7.34
CA ILE A 59 3.42 11.27 6.75
C ILE A 59 4.50 11.73 7.72
N LYS A 60 4.14 11.98 8.98
CA LYS A 60 5.11 12.39 10.02
C LYS A 60 6.19 11.34 10.24
N LEU A 61 5.82 10.07 10.29
CA LEU A 61 6.78 8.98 10.45
C LEU A 61 7.68 8.83 9.23
N MET A 62 7.14 9.02 8.04
CA MET A 62 7.91 9.04 6.79
C MET A 62 8.96 10.16 6.80
N ASP A 63 8.60 11.35 7.33
CA ASP A 63 9.53 12.48 7.48
C ASP A 63 10.60 12.19 8.55
N VAL A 64 10.19 11.70 9.72
CA VAL A 64 11.10 11.39 10.85
C VAL A 64 12.15 10.35 10.48
N PHE A 65 11.75 9.33 9.73
CA PHE A 65 12.65 8.23 9.31
C PHE A 65 13.28 8.44 7.93
N ASP A 66 13.04 9.59 7.31
CA ASP A 66 13.60 9.96 5.99
C ASP A 66 13.35 8.88 4.91
N LEU A 67 12.10 8.43 4.84
CA LEU A 67 11.72 7.30 3.99
C LEU A 67 11.15 7.70 2.61
N TRP A 68 10.83 8.98 2.39
CA TRP A 68 10.18 9.42 1.16
C TRP A 68 10.97 9.10 -0.11
N ASP A 69 12.19 9.55 -0.19
CA ASP A 69 13.02 9.38 -1.38
C ASP A 69 13.43 7.92 -1.60
N PRO A 70 13.87 7.17 -0.58
CA PRO A 70 14.20 5.76 -0.75
C PRO A 70 13.01 4.89 -1.18
N LEU A 71 11.83 5.10 -0.60
CA LEU A 71 10.63 4.36 -1.00
C LEU A 71 10.17 4.75 -2.41
N ARG A 72 10.19 6.05 -2.74
CA ARG A 72 9.90 6.51 -4.09
C ARG A 72 10.80 5.81 -5.10
N ALA A 73 12.11 5.85 -4.89
CA ALA A 73 13.08 5.24 -5.79
C ALA A 73 12.86 3.73 -5.93
N TRP A 74 12.50 3.05 -4.83
CA TRP A 74 12.22 1.62 -4.84
C TRP A 74 10.98 1.27 -5.67
N ILE A 75 9.93 2.10 -5.60
CA ILE A 75 8.64 1.88 -6.29
C ILE A 75 8.72 2.29 -7.77
N GLU A 76 9.36 3.41 -8.07
CA GLU A 76 9.42 3.99 -9.43
C GLU A 76 10.04 3.08 -10.49
N VAL A 77 10.90 2.17 -10.10
CA VAL A 77 11.47 1.17 -11.02
C VAL A 77 10.48 0.07 -11.42
N GLY A 78 9.21 0.20 -11.03
CA GLY A 78 8.15 -0.73 -11.40
C GLY A 78 7.98 -1.93 -10.48
N ARG A 79 8.45 -1.86 -9.25
CA ARG A 79 8.28 -2.94 -8.28
C ARG A 79 6.83 -3.01 -7.76
N PRO A 80 6.25 -4.22 -7.62
CA PRO A 80 4.89 -4.39 -7.15
C PRO A 80 4.66 -3.72 -5.80
N THR A 81 3.68 -2.82 -5.76
CA THR A 81 3.33 -2.09 -4.54
C THR A 81 1.81 -2.04 -4.39
N PHE A 82 1.33 -2.32 -3.19
CA PHE A 82 -0.08 -2.29 -2.84
C PHE A 82 -0.32 -1.40 -1.63
N GLY A 83 -1.14 -0.37 -1.81
CA GLY A 83 -1.55 0.54 -0.73
C GLY A 83 -3.01 0.34 -0.35
N THR A 84 -3.29 0.28 0.94
CA THR A 84 -4.66 0.24 1.48
C THR A 84 -4.95 1.48 2.29
N CYS A 85 -6.14 2.07 2.15
CA CYS A 85 -6.58 3.25 2.89
C CYS A 85 -5.51 4.37 2.85
N ALA A 86 -4.91 4.72 3.99
CA ALA A 86 -3.83 5.73 4.06
C ALA A 86 -2.64 5.40 3.15
N GLY A 87 -2.32 4.13 2.96
CA GLY A 87 -1.28 3.69 2.02
C GLY A 87 -1.63 3.97 0.56
N ALA A 88 -2.89 3.81 0.17
CA ALA A 88 -3.37 4.19 -1.16
C ALA A 88 -3.34 5.72 -1.36
N ILE A 89 -3.74 6.48 -0.35
CA ILE A 89 -3.64 7.95 -0.36
C ILE A 89 -2.19 8.39 -0.57
N LEU A 90 -1.25 7.74 0.09
CA LEU A 90 0.17 8.05 -0.02
C LEU A 90 0.72 7.85 -1.43
N LEU A 91 0.20 6.88 -2.18
CA LEU A 91 0.62 6.58 -3.55
C LEU A 91 -0.01 7.51 -4.61
N ALA A 92 -1.11 8.18 -4.31
CA ALA A 92 -1.89 8.98 -5.24
C ALA A 92 -1.10 10.13 -5.86
N ALA A 93 -1.46 10.50 -7.10
CA ALA A 93 -0.93 11.68 -7.77
C ALA A 93 -1.37 12.97 -7.09
N GLU A 94 -2.61 13.02 -6.62
CA GLU A 94 -3.19 14.19 -5.96
C GLU A 94 -4.08 13.78 -4.80
N VAL A 95 -4.04 14.54 -3.73
CA VAL A 95 -4.90 14.36 -2.55
C VAL A 95 -5.55 15.69 -2.20
N ARG A 96 -6.87 15.67 -2.05
CA ARG A 96 -7.71 16.85 -1.78
C ARG A 96 -8.51 16.70 -0.49
N ASN A 97 -8.91 17.82 0.10
CA ASN A 97 -9.85 17.94 1.23
C ASN A 97 -9.52 17.10 2.48
N PRO A 98 -8.39 17.33 3.14
CA PRO A 98 -7.37 18.36 2.86
C PRO A 98 -6.29 17.88 1.89
N GLU A 99 -5.61 18.82 1.26
CA GLU A 99 -4.37 18.53 0.53
C GLU A 99 -3.33 17.95 1.48
N GLN A 100 -2.58 16.97 1.01
CA GLN A 100 -1.46 16.42 1.75
C GLN A 100 -0.38 15.88 0.82
N LYS A 101 0.82 15.71 1.36
CA LYS A 101 1.96 15.11 0.67
C LYS A 101 1.67 13.67 0.28
N SER A 102 2.00 13.32 -0.95
CA SER A 102 1.92 11.96 -1.50
C SER A 102 3.08 11.69 -2.43
N PHE A 103 3.27 10.44 -2.82
CA PHE A 103 4.34 10.07 -3.76
C PHE A 103 4.08 10.51 -5.19
N GLY A 104 2.83 10.61 -5.62
CA GLY A 104 2.48 10.90 -7.00
C GLY A 104 2.80 9.76 -7.97
N LEU A 105 2.72 8.52 -7.53
CA LEU A 105 3.14 7.34 -8.29
C LEU A 105 2.01 6.60 -9.00
N ILE A 106 0.77 6.81 -8.57
CA ILE A 106 -0.41 6.25 -9.21
C ILE A 106 -1.27 7.40 -9.71
N ASP A 107 -1.68 7.34 -10.97
CA ASP A 107 -2.52 8.37 -11.60
C ASP A 107 -3.98 8.32 -11.11
N ILE A 108 -4.14 8.63 -9.84
CA ILE A 108 -5.44 8.79 -9.18
C ILE A 108 -5.46 10.09 -8.37
N THR A 109 -6.63 10.67 -8.25
CA THR A 109 -6.92 11.75 -7.30
C THR A 109 -7.75 11.18 -6.16
N VAL A 110 -7.31 11.41 -4.93
CA VAL A 110 -8.04 11.01 -3.73
C VAL A 110 -8.74 12.23 -3.13
N GLU A 111 -10.06 12.13 -3.02
CA GLU A 111 -10.90 13.06 -2.29
C GLU A 111 -11.08 12.56 -0.86
N ARG A 112 -10.37 13.16 0.09
CA ARG A 112 -10.52 12.81 1.51
C ARG A 112 -11.89 13.30 2.01
N ASN A 113 -12.53 12.48 2.84
CA ASN A 113 -13.88 12.79 3.35
C ASN A 113 -14.96 12.96 2.27
N GLY A 114 -14.77 12.37 1.09
CA GLY A 114 -15.70 12.48 -0.04
C GLY A 114 -17.10 11.96 0.25
N TYR A 115 -17.24 11.01 1.18
CA TYR A 115 -18.54 10.48 1.65
C TYR A 115 -18.96 11.04 3.00
N GLY A 116 -18.30 12.10 3.49
CA GLY A 116 -18.62 12.74 4.75
C GLY A 116 -18.08 12.00 5.97
N ARG A 117 -18.86 12.01 7.07
CA ARG A 117 -18.47 11.35 8.31
C ARG A 117 -18.56 9.83 8.20
N GLN A 118 -17.84 9.12 9.04
CA GLN A 118 -17.86 7.64 9.04
C GLN A 118 -19.27 7.05 9.28
N VAL A 119 -20.14 7.75 10.00
CA VAL A 119 -21.53 7.35 10.20
C VAL A 119 -22.35 7.35 8.91
N ASP A 120 -21.89 8.04 7.88
CA ASP A 120 -22.51 8.12 6.55
C ASP A 120 -21.92 7.10 5.57
N SER A 121 -21.02 6.22 6.03
CA SER A 121 -20.40 5.18 5.21
C SER A 121 -21.42 4.12 4.80
N PHE A 122 -21.13 3.40 3.74
CA PHE A 122 -22.00 2.35 3.20
C PHE A 122 -21.15 1.15 2.76
N GLU A 123 -21.79 0.01 2.61
CA GLU A 123 -21.23 -1.18 2.01
C GLU A 123 -21.81 -1.36 0.60
N ALA A 124 -20.96 -1.75 -0.34
CA ALA A 124 -21.35 -1.97 -1.72
C ALA A 124 -20.55 -3.12 -2.34
N SER A 125 -21.15 -3.77 -3.32
CA SER A 125 -20.43 -4.75 -4.14
C SER A 125 -19.80 -4.05 -5.34
N GLY A 126 -18.60 -4.46 -5.70
CA GLY A 126 -17.88 -3.96 -6.85
C GLY A 126 -17.19 -5.09 -7.61
N THR A 127 -16.62 -4.76 -8.75
CA THR A 127 -15.84 -5.70 -9.56
C THR A 127 -14.38 -5.27 -9.57
N PHE A 128 -13.50 -6.18 -9.21
CA PHE A 128 -12.07 -6.00 -9.34
C PHE A 128 -11.57 -6.70 -10.60
N ARG A 129 -10.94 -5.95 -11.48
CA ARG A 129 -10.34 -6.48 -12.72
C ARG A 129 -8.82 -6.37 -12.62
N HIS A 130 -8.14 -7.50 -12.52
CA HIS A 130 -6.68 -7.55 -12.40
C HIS A 130 -5.98 -7.97 -13.69
N ALA A 131 -6.75 -8.51 -14.65
CA ALA A 131 -6.29 -8.79 -16.01
C ALA A 131 -7.47 -8.59 -16.98
N PRO A 132 -7.23 -8.36 -18.28
CA PRO A 132 -8.30 -8.04 -19.23
C PRO A 132 -9.46 -9.05 -19.29
N GLN A 133 -9.23 -10.28 -18.86
CA GLN A 133 -10.21 -11.37 -18.89
C GLN A 133 -10.53 -11.97 -17.51
N GLU A 134 -9.96 -11.41 -16.46
CA GLU A 134 -10.13 -11.93 -15.10
C GLU A 134 -10.74 -10.85 -14.19
N GLU A 135 -11.96 -11.10 -13.77
CA GLU A 135 -12.72 -10.23 -12.88
C GLU A 135 -13.13 -11.00 -11.63
N CYS A 136 -13.11 -10.36 -10.48
CA CYS A 136 -13.69 -10.89 -9.26
C CYS A 136 -14.60 -9.86 -8.60
N GLN A 137 -15.65 -10.33 -7.97
CA GLN A 137 -16.52 -9.49 -7.15
C GLN A 137 -15.84 -9.21 -5.81
N ILE A 138 -15.92 -7.97 -5.38
CA ILE A 138 -15.42 -7.51 -4.09
C ILE A 138 -16.51 -6.80 -3.31
N GLU A 139 -16.45 -6.90 -1.99
CA GLU A 139 -17.24 -6.07 -1.08
C GLU A 139 -16.39 -4.89 -0.59
N MET A 140 -17.00 -3.70 -0.57
CA MET A 140 -16.33 -2.44 -0.20
C MET A 140 -17.11 -1.72 0.89
#